data_d6ac10db493fd0fc24b8a2ef3f796815
#
_entry.id   d6ac10db493fd0fc24b8a2ef3f796815
#
_cell.length_a   1.000
_cell.length_b   1.000
_cell.length_c   1.000
_cell.angle_alpha   90.00
_cell.angle_beta   90.00
_cell.angle_gamma   90.00
#
_symmetry.space_group_name_H-M   'P 1'
#
loop_
_entity.id
_entity.type
_entity.pdbx_description
1 polymer ?
#
loop_
_entity_poly.entity_id
_entity_poly.type
_entity_poly.pdbx_seq_one_letter_code
_entity_poly.pdbx_strand_id
1 'polypeptide(L)'
;MQKGLAKRRRNPQGGVVKRFFRHPTHELGERELIVLMALLMSLQAFGIDSMLPALGSISDEFGAGGNQRQFVIGAYFLGAGIGAFFPGSFADRFGRRPVLALALIVYIVFSAACAVATSFEWLIGLRLVQGLFCAGLSVVPAAIVRDRVGGDRMARLMSLIMMIFLAVPLVAPTIGQVILNFFGWRTIFGSMAVMGVVVGLWVWLRLPESLDPENQQDIEPRTILRNMRTALVRRDSIGYVIGSALVFGSLFGFLNSSQQLIGEHFHAGQGFALIFGAAVLGMVISNFTNSRIVEKFGARRVSHSALMVFIFASILQFISSGRADQQLWEFVPILALSMATLGFIGANFSSIAMQPFQHIAGAASSAQTSLRMISGSVLGSAIGFAYDGTARPLAIAMLSCGLLALAAILFSEKGRLFRRVSR
;
A
#
# COMPACT_ATOMS: atom_id res chain seq x y z
N MET A 1 -26.26 -53.52 7.86
CA MET A 1 -26.38 -52.94 9.21
C MET A 1 -25.00 -52.50 9.67
N GLN A 2 -24.73 -51.20 9.66
CA GLN A 2 -23.84 -50.49 10.60
C GLN A 2 -23.91 -49.02 10.25
N LYS A 3 -24.78 -48.31 10.98
CA LYS A 3 -24.85 -46.85 10.99
C LYS A 3 -23.79 -46.34 11.98
N GLY A 4 -22.73 -45.71 11.48
CA GLY A 4 -21.72 -44.99 12.26
C GLY A 4 -22.14 -43.57 12.53
N LEU A 5 -22.48 -43.26 13.76
CA LEU A 5 -22.82 -41.92 14.29
C LEU A 5 -21.64 -40.95 14.18
N ALA A 6 -21.72 -39.99 13.26
CA ALA A 6 -20.86 -38.83 13.28
C ALA A 6 -21.30 -37.88 14.42
N LYS A 7 -20.56 -37.88 15.53
CA LYS A 7 -20.70 -36.92 16.62
C LYS A 7 -20.41 -35.49 16.13
N ARG A 8 -21.46 -34.71 15.90
CA ARG A 8 -21.37 -33.27 15.75
C ARG A 8 -20.73 -32.67 17.02
N ARG A 9 -19.47 -32.31 16.96
CA ARG A 9 -18.85 -31.44 17.97
C ARG A 9 -19.48 -30.05 17.85
N ARG A 10 -20.46 -29.74 18.68
CA ARG A 10 -20.95 -28.38 18.91
C ARG A 10 -19.81 -27.60 19.57
N ASN A 11 -19.28 -26.63 18.88
CA ASN A 11 -18.31 -25.66 19.43
C ASN A 11 -19.08 -24.62 20.27
N PRO A 12 -18.91 -24.57 21.62
CA PRO A 12 -19.68 -23.69 22.48
C PRO A 12 -19.32 -22.21 22.37
N GLN A 13 -18.20 -21.90 21.72
CA GLN A 13 -17.73 -20.51 21.60
C GLN A 13 -18.40 -19.70 20.48
N GLY A 14 -19.16 -20.31 19.59
CA GLY A 14 -19.88 -19.62 18.51
C GLY A 14 -21.09 -18.80 18.94
N GLY A 15 -21.53 -18.95 20.20
CA GLY A 15 -22.77 -18.32 20.70
C GLY A 15 -22.63 -16.85 21.11
N VAL A 16 -21.46 -16.41 21.54
CA VAL A 16 -21.27 -15.06 22.08
C VAL A 16 -21.03 -14.05 20.95
N VAL A 17 -20.26 -14.44 19.92
CA VAL A 17 -19.97 -13.57 18.77
C VAL A 17 -21.22 -13.34 17.91
N LYS A 18 -22.10 -14.34 17.78
CA LYS A 18 -23.35 -14.20 17.00
C LYS A 18 -24.36 -13.18 17.57
N ARG A 19 -24.28 -12.81 18.84
CA ARG A 19 -25.23 -11.88 19.49
C ARG A 19 -24.87 -10.39 19.25
N PHE A 20 -23.61 -10.06 18.97
CA PHE A 20 -23.17 -8.68 18.79
C PHE A 20 -23.36 -8.13 17.37
N PHE A 21 -23.51 -8.98 16.36
CA PHE A 21 -23.64 -8.55 14.98
C PHE A 21 -25.01 -8.94 14.40
N ARG A 22 -26.01 -8.05 14.52
CA ARG A 22 -27.26 -8.16 13.74
C ARG A 22 -26.90 -8.19 12.25
N HIS A 23 -27.27 -9.25 11.54
CA HIS A 23 -27.11 -9.32 10.10
C HIS A 23 -28.01 -8.28 9.44
N PRO A 24 -27.49 -7.36 8.60
CA PRO A 24 -28.33 -6.52 7.77
C PRO A 24 -29.18 -7.42 6.87
N THR A 25 -30.46 -7.11 6.79
CA THR A 25 -31.46 -7.91 6.03
C THR A 25 -31.47 -7.61 4.54
N HIS A 26 -30.73 -6.60 4.08
CA HIS A 26 -30.65 -6.21 2.68
C HIS A 26 -29.28 -6.51 2.09
N GLU A 27 -29.27 -7.17 0.93
CA GLU A 27 -28.05 -7.35 0.15
C GLU A 27 -27.54 -6.00 -0.37
N LEU A 28 -26.22 -5.80 -0.30
CA LEU A 28 -25.56 -4.64 -0.91
C LEU A 28 -25.68 -4.72 -2.43
N GLY A 29 -26.17 -3.66 -3.06
CA GLY A 29 -26.10 -3.51 -4.50
C GLY A 29 -24.66 -3.46 -5.01
N GLU A 30 -24.44 -3.87 -6.25
CA GLU A 30 -23.09 -3.93 -6.84
C GLU A 30 -22.35 -2.58 -6.78
N ARG A 31 -23.04 -1.47 -7.07
CA ARG A 31 -22.46 -0.12 -7.00
C ARG A 31 -22.07 0.27 -5.58
N GLU A 32 -22.93 -0.03 -4.60
CA GLU A 32 -22.70 0.24 -3.20
C GLU A 32 -21.48 -0.57 -2.69
N LEU A 33 -21.38 -1.84 -3.09
CA LEU A 33 -20.23 -2.69 -2.76
C LEU A 33 -18.93 -2.10 -3.30
N ILE A 34 -18.90 -1.68 -4.58
CA ILE A 34 -17.70 -1.08 -5.19
C ILE A 34 -17.26 0.14 -4.40
N VAL A 35 -18.18 1.08 -4.13
CA VAL A 35 -17.85 2.32 -3.42
C VAL A 35 -17.37 2.04 -2.01
N LEU A 36 -18.06 1.16 -1.27
CA LEU A 36 -17.70 0.83 0.11
C LEU A 36 -16.31 0.15 0.19
N MET A 37 -16.02 -0.82 -0.69
CA MET A 37 -14.71 -1.48 -0.73
C MET A 37 -13.60 -0.51 -1.14
N ALA A 38 -13.85 0.36 -2.10
CA ALA A 38 -12.91 1.39 -2.51
C ALA A 38 -12.63 2.38 -1.38
N LEU A 39 -13.66 2.85 -0.66
CA LEU A 39 -13.48 3.75 0.48
C LEU A 39 -12.69 3.10 1.61
N LEU A 40 -12.94 1.83 1.93
CA LEU A 40 -12.16 1.09 2.93
C LEU A 40 -10.68 1.04 2.59
N MET A 41 -10.35 0.69 1.34
CA MET A 41 -8.94 0.70 0.88
C MET A 41 -8.37 2.13 0.89
N SER A 42 -9.19 3.11 0.54
CA SER A 42 -8.81 4.53 0.51
C SER A 42 -8.46 5.10 1.88
N LEU A 43 -9.04 4.61 2.99
CA LEU A 43 -8.68 5.01 4.34
C LEU A 43 -7.18 4.82 4.61
N GLN A 44 -6.60 3.71 4.14
CA GLN A 44 -5.18 3.43 4.30
C GLN A 44 -4.31 4.45 3.54
N ALA A 45 -4.61 4.71 2.27
CA ALA A 45 -3.86 5.66 1.45
C ALA A 45 -4.04 7.10 1.96
N PHE A 46 -5.27 7.49 2.29
CA PHE A 46 -5.56 8.80 2.86
C PHE A 46 -4.79 9.04 4.17
N GLY A 47 -4.65 8.01 5.00
CA GLY A 47 -3.88 8.06 6.25
C GLY A 47 -2.38 8.33 6.05
N ILE A 48 -1.87 8.19 4.84
CA ILE A 48 -0.49 8.48 4.46
C ILE A 48 -0.42 9.83 3.73
N ASP A 49 -1.16 9.93 2.64
CA ASP A 49 -0.95 10.99 1.65
C ASP A 49 -1.47 12.36 2.13
N SER A 50 -2.53 12.40 2.95
CA SER A 50 -3.09 13.65 3.46
C SER A 50 -2.20 14.37 4.47
N MET A 51 -1.29 13.66 5.15
CA MET A 51 -0.39 14.28 6.11
C MET A 51 0.96 14.71 5.52
N LEU A 52 1.27 14.35 4.26
CA LEU A 52 2.55 14.70 3.63
C LEU A 52 2.88 16.20 3.71
N PRO A 53 1.96 17.13 3.40
CA PRO A 53 2.24 18.57 3.51
C PRO A 53 2.44 19.04 4.96
N ALA A 54 1.98 18.29 5.95
CA ALA A 54 2.03 18.68 7.35
C ALA A 54 3.30 18.24 8.10
N LEU A 55 4.17 17.44 7.48
CA LEU A 55 5.36 16.88 8.13
C LEU A 55 6.30 17.95 8.71
N GLY A 56 6.45 19.08 8.00
CA GLY A 56 7.22 20.22 8.50
C GLY A 56 6.63 20.78 9.78
N SER A 57 5.33 21.13 9.77
CA SER A 57 4.64 21.68 10.93
C SER A 57 4.64 20.76 12.15
N ILE A 58 4.56 19.43 11.93
CA ILE A 58 4.68 18.44 13.00
C ILE A 58 6.10 18.47 13.60
N SER A 59 7.13 18.49 12.74
CA SER A 59 8.53 18.54 13.16
C SER A 59 8.82 19.81 13.97
N ASP A 60 8.36 20.94 13.49
CA ASP A 60 8.58 22.25 14.12
C ASP A 60 7.93 22.33 15.50
N GLU A 61 6.68 21.85 15.64
CA GLU A 61 5.95 21.88 16.91
C GLU A 61 6.60 21.01 17.98
N PHE A 62 7.11 19.84 17.62
CA PHE A 62 7.74 18.94 18.59
C PHE A 62 9.24 19.15 18.72
N GLY A 63 9.83 20.09 18.01
CA GLY A 63 11.29 20.30 18.00
C GLY A 63 12.07 19.09 17.48
N ALA A 64 11.44 18.26 16.66
CA ALA A 64 12.05 17.08 16.07
C ALA A 64 13.09 17.54 15.03
N GLY A 65 14.37 17.43 15.38
CA GLY A 65 15.47 17.97 14.59
C GLY A 65 15.63 17.29 13.22
N GLY A 66 15.99 18.09 12.22
CA GLY A 66 16.47 17.63 10.92
C GLY A 66 15.47 16.71 10.19
N ASN A 67 15.92 15.48 9.90
CA ASN A 67 15.19 14.53 9.08
C ASN A 67 14.31 13.56 9.88
N GLN A 68 14.12 13.77 11.19
CA GLN A 68 13.33 12.86 12.05
C GLN A 68 11.85 12.78 11.65
N ARG A 69 11.29 13.83 11.03
CA ARG A 69 9.91 13.87 10.51
C ARG A 69 9.56 12.66 9.62
N GLN A 70 10.55 12.04 9.00
CA GLN A 70 10.39 10.85 8.15
C GLN A 70 9.85 9.65 8.93
N PHE A 71 10.14 9.57 10.23
CA PHE A 71 9.68 8.46 11.06
C PHE A 71 8.16 8.43 11.23
N VAL A 72 7.47 9.55 11.06
CA VAL A 72 5.99 9.61 11.13
C VAL A 72 5.35 8.76 10.03
N ILE A 73 5.92 8.78 8.82
CA ILE A 73 5.48 7.95 7.69
C ILE A 73 6.08 6.56 7.78
N GLY A 74 7.39 6.48 8.09
CA GLY A 74 8.11 5.21 8.19
C GLY A 74 7.49 4.25 9.20
N ALA A 75 7.13 4.75 10.40
CA ALA A 75 6.46 3.95 11.42
C ALA A 75 5.12 3.36 10.94
N TYR A 76 4.32 4.16 10.25
CA TYR A 76 3.06 3.67 9.68
C TYR A 76 3.29 2.57 8.63
N PHE A 77 4.22 2.76 7.70
CA PHE A 77 4.56 1.74 6.70
C PHE A 77 5.16 0.48 7.32
N LEU A 78 6.01 0.63 8.34
CA LEU A 78 6.56 -0.50 9.07
C LEU A 78 5.44 -1.30 9.75
N GLY A 79 4.54 -0.61 10.44
CA GLY A 79 3.35 -1.22 11.02
C GLY A 79 2.49 -1.93 9.98
N ALA A 80 2.20 -1.28 8.85
CA ALA A 80 1.40 -1.85 7.77
C ALA A 80 2.07 -3.08 7.13
N GLY A 81 3.39 -3.06 6.98
CA GLY A 81 4.16 -4.19 6.48
C GLY A 81 4.11 -5.41 7.42
N ILE A 82 4.31 -5.19 8.73
CA ILE A 82 4.15 -6.24 9.74
C ILE A 82 2.69 -6.71 9.79
N GLY A 83 1.76 -5.76 9.77
CA GLY A 83 0.32 -6.03 9.81
C GLY A 83 -0.21 -6.83 8.64
N ALA A 84 0.37 -6.73 7.46
CA ALA A 84 -0.09 -7.41 6.25
C ALA A 84 -0.02 -8.96 6.33
N PHE A 85 0.72 -9.51 7.30
CA PHE A 85 0.79 -10.96 7.51
C PHE A 85 -0.49 -11.57 8.06
N PHE A 86 -1.29 -10.83 8.82
CA PHE A 86 -2.32 -11.41 9.68
C PHE A 86 -3.76 -11.31 9.16
N PRO A 87 -4.21 -10.21 8.54
CA PRO A 87 -5.63 -9.95 8.29
C PRO A 87 -6.31 -11.02 7.44
N GLY A 88 -5.61 -11.58 6.45
CA GLY A 88 -6.16 -12.64 5.60
C GLY A 88 -6.53 -13.88 6.40
N SER A 89 -5.58 -14.43 7.15
CA SER A 89 -5.77 -15.64 7.96
C SER A 89 -6.78 -15.41 9.08
N PHE A 90 -6.76 -14.24 9.72
CA PHE A 90 -7.75 -13.92 10.76
C PHE A 90 -9.16 -13.78 10.17
N ALA A 91 -9.28 -13.15 9.00
CA ALA A 91 -10.55 -13.01 8.31
C ALA A 91 -11.09 -14.35 7.78
N ASP A 92 -10.21 -15.30 7.42
CA ASP A 92 -10.59 -16.68 7.06
C ASP A 92 -11.06 -17.49 8.27
N ARG A 93 -10.58 -17.17 9.47
CA ARG A 93 -10.94 -17.88 10.71
C ARG A 93 -12.14 -17.27 11.42
N PHE A 94 -12.10 -15.94 11.65
CA PHE A 94 -13.06 -15.24 12.51
C PHE A 94 -14.20 -14.60 11.72
N GLY A 95 -14.12 -14.57 10.40
CA GLY A 95 -15.04 -13.86 9.52
C GLY A 95 -14.49 -12.54 9.04
N ARG A 96 -14.97 -12.08 7.89
CA ARG A 96 -14.52 -10.84 7.23
C ARG A 96 -14.92 -9.62 8.04
N ARG A 97 -16.18 -9.57 8.46
CA ARG A 97 -16.77 -8.42 9.15
C ARG A 97 -16.15 -8.14 10.53
N PRO A 98 -15.90 -9.12 11.42
CA PRO A 98 -15.23 -8.86 12.71
C PRO A 98 -13.81 -8.33 12.56
N VAL A 99 -13.02 -8.89 11.63
CA VAL A 99 -11.64 -8.44 11.41
C VAL A 99 -11.59 -7.04 10.81
N LEU A 100 -12.51 -6.74 9.88
CA LEU A 100 -12.66 -5.40 9.32
C LEU A 100 -13.11 -4.39 10.37
N ALA A 101 -14.07 -4.76 11.24
CA ALA A 101 -14.53 -3.90 12.33
C ALA A 101 -13.39 -3.58 13.31
N LEU A 102 -12.58 -4.56 13.69
CA LEU A 102 -11.40 -4.34 14.52
C LEU A 102 -10.42 -3.36 13.86
N ALA A 103 -10.11 -3.57 12.57
CA ALA A 103 -9.22 -2.68 11.81
C ALA A 103 -9.76 -1.24 11.77
N LEU A 104 -11.08 -1.06 11.55
CA LEU A 104 -11.73 0.25 11.57
C LEU A 104 -11.70 0.92 12.93
N ILE A 105 -12.03 0.17 14.01
CA ILE A 105 -12.01 0.71 15.38
C ILE A 105 -10.60 1.18 15.72
N VAL A 106 -9.58 0.37 15.44
CA VAL A 106 -8.18 0.76 15.71
C VAL A 106 -7.79 1.96 14.84
N TYR A 107 -8.15 1.98 13.56
CA TYR A 107 -7.89 3.13 12.69
C TYR A 107 -8.49 4.43 13.26
N ILE A 108 -9.75 4.39 13.69
CA ILE A 108 -10.46 5.55 14.27
C ILE A 108 -9.80 6.02 15.58
N VAL A 109 -9.60 5.08 16.52
CA VAL A 109 -9.05 5.39 17.85
C VAL A 109 -7.63 5.94 17.73
N PHE A 110 -6.77 5.31 16.92
CA PHE A 110 -5.39 5.76 16.77
C PHE A 110 -5.26 7.02 15.90
N SER A 111 -6.18 7.27 14.97
CA SER A 111 -6.25 8.57 14.29
C SER A 111 -6.62 9.68 15.28
N ALA A 112 -7.63 9.47 16.11
CA ALA A 112 -8.02 10.43 17.15
C ALA A 112 -6.88 10.64 18.17
N ALA A 113 -6.19 9.58 18.58
CA ALA A 113 -5.05 9.66 19.48
C ALA A 113 -3.87 10.44 18.88
N CYS A 114 -3.59 10.26 17.58
CA CYS A 114 -2.58 11.05 16.86
C CYS A 114 -2.93 12.55 16.87
N ALA A 115 -4.21 12.91 16.76
CA ALA A 115 -4.65 14.30 16.79
C ALA A 115 -4.36 15.00 18.12
N VAL A 116 -4.27 14.25 19.22
CA VAL A 116 -4.01 14.78 20.58
C VAL A 116 -2.61 14.38 21.10
N ALA A 117 -1.73 13.92 20.23
CA ALA A 117 -0.37 13.54 20.64
C ALA A 117 0.38 14.73 21.24
N THR A 118 1.10 14.49 22.34
CA THR A 118 1.83 15.49 23.13
C THR A 118 3.33 15.42 22.96
N SER A 119 3.87 14.33 22.37
CA SER A 119 5.28 14.20 22.04
C SER A 119 5.46 13.51 20.68
N PHE A 120 6.63 13.71 20.09
CA PHE A 120 6.97 13.11 18.80
C PHE A 120 7.05 11.58 18.86
N GLU A 121 7.69 11.05 19.91
CA GLU A 121 7.84 9.61 20.13
C GLU A 121 6.49 8.94 20.30
N TRP A 122 5.57 9.61 21.04
CA TRP A 122 4.22 9.12 21.22
C TRP A 122 3.46 9.06 19.89
N LEU A 123 3.59 10.12 19.07
CA LEU A 123 3.01 10.14 17.71
C LEU A 123 3.55 8.99 16.86
N ILE A 124 4.86 8.73 16.87
CA ILE A 124 5.47 7.62 16.11
C ILE A 124 4.93 6.27 16.60
N GLY A 125 4.83 6.06 17.91
CA GLY A 125 4.27 4.83 18.48
C GLY A 125 2.82 4.61 18.04
N LEU A 126 1.98 5.65 18.08
CA LEU A 126 0.60 5.60 17.63
C LEU A 126 0.51 5.29 16.12
N ARG A 127 1.38 5.87 15.30
CA ARG A 127 1.45 5.63 13.85
C ARG A 127 1.84 4.19 13.53
N LEU A 128 2.77 3.59 14.30
CA LEU A 128 3.15 2.20 14.14
C LEU A 128 1.96 1.26 14.38
N VAL A 129 1.22 1.46 15.49
CA VAL A 129 0.05 0.64 15.80
C VAL A 129 -1.08 0.87 14.81
N GLN A 130 -1.34 2.11 14.42
CA GLN A 130 -2.31 2.45 13.38
C GLN A 130 -2.00 1.71 12.08
N GLY A 131 -0.73 1.73 11.63
CA GLY A 131 -0.28 1.00 10.45
C GLY A 131 -0.50 -0.51 10.57
N LEU A 132 -0.17 -1.11 11.73
CA LEU A 132 -0.28 -2.55 11.98
C LEU A 132 -1.69 -3.09 11.68
N PHE A 133 -2.72 -2.37 12.08
CA PHE A 133 -4.10 -2.79 11.88
C PHE A 133 -4.70 -2.29 10.55
N CYS A 134 -4.15 -1.21 9.99
CA CYS A 134 -4.63 -0.61 8.75
C CYS A 134 -4.50 -1.56 7.54
N ALA A 135 -3.58 -2.52 7.58
CA ALA A 135 -3.46 -3.56 6.54
C ALA A 135 -4.76 -4.35 6.34
N GLY A 136 -5.60 -4.49 7.38
CA GLY A 136 -6.92 -5.10 7.28
C GLY A 136 -7.87 -4.35 6.36
N LEU A 137 -7.73 -3.02 6.27
CA LEU A 137 -8.58 -2.17 5.44
C LEU A 137 -8.30 -2.33 3.93
N SER A 138 -7.19 -2.94 3.53
CA SER A 138 -6.89 -3.23 2.14
C SER A 138 -7.05 -4.72 1.79
N VAL A 139 -6.71 -5.61 2.70
CA VAL A 139 -6.74 -7.07 2.47
C VAL A 139 -8.15 -7.62 2.53
N VAL A 140 -8.93 -7.25 3.56
CA VAL A 140 -10.26 -7.80 3.79
C VAL A 140 -11.28 -7.40 2.72
N PRO A 141 -11.33 -6.15 2.20
CA PRO A 141 -12.22 -5.80 1.10
C PRO A 141 -12.03 -6.64 -0.15
N ALA A 142 -10.78 -6.92 -0.53
CA ALA A 142 -10.50 -7.78 -1.69
C ALA A 142 -11.01 -9.22 -1.47
N ALA A 143 -10.93 -9.72 -0.23
CA ALA A 143 -11.49 -11.04 0.13
C ALA A 143 -13.03 -11.03 0.07
N ILE A 144 -13.70 -9.98 0.56
CA ILE A 144 -15.16 -9.82 0.50
C ILE A 144 -15.66 -9.84 -0.95
N VAL A 145 -14.97 -9.15 -1.86
CA VAL A 145 -15.33 -9.17 -3.29
C VAL A 145 -15.19 -10.60 -3.84
N ARG A 146 -14.10 -11.29 -3.53
CA ARG A 146 -13.86 -12.68 -3.97
C ARG A 146 -14.90 -13.66 -3.43
N ASP A 147 -15.36 -13.48 -2.21
CA ASP A 147 -16.37 -14.36 -1.58
C ASP A 147 -17.75 -14.22 -2.24
N ARG A 148 -18.02 -13.07 -2.89
CA ARG A 148 -19.33 -12.75 -3.49
C ARG A 148 -19.41 -13.00 -4.98
N VAL A 149 -18.29 -12.83 -5.69
CA VAL A 149 -18.25 -12.95 -7.15
C VAL A 149 -16.96 -13.63 -7.60
N GLY A 150 -17.04 -14.38 -8.70
CA GLY A 150 -15.90 -15.06 -9.30
C GLY A 150 -15.66 -14.67 -10.75
N GLY A 151 -14.59 -15.17 -11.33
CA GLY A 151 -14.28 -15.04 -12.76
C GLY A 151 -14.18 -13.58 -13.24
N ASP A 152 -14.69 -13.33 -14.44
CA ASP A 152 -14.62 -12.03 -15.11
C ASP A 152 -15.33 -10.91 -14.34
N ARG A 153 -16.42 -11.24 -13.64
CA ARG A 153 -17.15 -10.27 -12.82
C ARG A 153 -16.32 -9.77 -11.65
N MET A 154 -15.56 -10.66 -11.00
CA MET A 154 -14.61 -10.27 -9.95
C MET A 154 -13.53 -9.33 -10.50
N ALA A 155 -12.94 -9.65 -11.65
CA ALA A 155 -11.93 -8.82 -12.28
C ALA A 155 -12.46 -7.41 -12.59
N ARG A 156 -13.68 -7.31 -13.09
CA ARG A 156 -14.37 -6.03 -13.37
C ARG A 156 -14.58 -5.21 -12.08
N LEU A 157 -15.12 -5.83 -11.03
CA LEU A 157 -15.36 -5.12 -9.77
C LEU A 157 -14.07 -4.62 -9.15
N MET A 158 -13.04 -5.48 -9.10
CA MET A 158 -11.73 -5.10 -8.58
C MET A 158 -11.09 -3.96 -9.38
N SER A 159 -11.25 -3.94 -10.71
CA SER A 159 -10.77 -2.83 -11.54
C SER A 159 -11.45 -1.51 -11.22
N LEU A 160 -12.77 -1.52 -10.99
CA LEU A 160 -13.52 -0.32 -10.60
C LEU A 160 -13.13 0.17 -9.21
N ILE A 161 -12.94 -0.75 -8.25
CA ILE A 161 -12.46 -0.44 -6.90
C ILE A 161 -11.06 0.18 -6.97
N MET A 162 -10.14 -0.42 -7.73
CA MET A 162 -8.77 0.09 -7.91
C MET A 162 -8.74 1.45 -8.61
N MET A 163 -9.65 1.73 -9.54
CA MET A 163 -9.74 3.04 -10.19
C MET A 163 -10.08 4.14 -9.19
N ILE A 164 -11.03 3.90 -8.28
CA ILE A 164 -11.37 4.86 -7.20
C ILE A 164 -10.19 4.98 -6.22
N PHE A 165 -9.59 3.87 -5.82
CA PHE A 165 -8.44 3.86 -4.92
C PHE A 165 -7.26 4.68 -5.46
N LEU A 166 -6.93 4.55 -6.75
CA LEU A 166 -5.84 5.28 -7.38
C LEU A 166 -6.07 6.80 -7.49
N ALA A 167 -7.33 7.26 -7.36
CA ALA A 167 -7.61 8.69 -7.28
C ALA A 167 -7.20 9.31 -5.94
N VAL A 168 -7.07 8.51 -4.86
CA VAL A 168 -6.77 9.01 -3.51
C VAL A 168 -5.43 9.72 -3.42
N PRO A 169 -4.30 9.17 -3.91
CA PRO A 169 -3.03 9.88 -3.88
C PRO A 169 -3.00 11.21 -4.65
N LEU A 170 -3.92 11.41 -5.60
CA LEU A 170 -4.05 12.68 -6.31
C LEU A 170 -4.78 13.74 -5.48
N VAL A 171 -5.75 13.33 -4.67
CA VAL A 171 -6.67 14.23 -3.96
C VAL A 171 -6.27 14.41 -2.49
N ALA A 172 -5.76 13.37 -1.83
CA ALA A 172 -5.48 13.39 -0.40
C ALA A 172 -4.45 14.46 0.03
N PRO A 173 -3.33 14.70 -0.67
CA PRO A 173 -2.41 15.77 -0.30
C PRO A 173 -3.04 17.16 -0.44
N THR A 174 -3.91 17.36 -1.42
CA THR A 174 -4.65 18.62 -1.60
C THR A 174 -5.60 18.87 -0.44
N ILE A 175 -6.36 17.86 -0.03
CA ILE A 175 -7.24 17.94 1.15
C ILE A 175 -6.39 18.21 2.39
N GLY A 176 -5.28 17.49 2.57
CA GLY A 176 -4.36 17.69 3.68
C GLY A 176 -3.79 19.11 3.73
N GLN A 177 -3.38 19.66 2.58
CA GLN A 177 -2.88 21.03 2.48
C GLN A 177 -3.94 22.06 2.84
N VAL A 178 -5.19 21.89 2.36
CA VAL A 178 -6.30 22.78 2.71
C VAL A 178 -6.57 22.73 4.22
N ILE A 179 -6.68 21.53 4.80
CA ILE A 179 -6.89 21.39 6.25
C ILE A 179 -5.74 22.01 7.03
N LEU A 180 -4.50 21.78 6.62
CA LEU A 180 -3.31 22.36 7.25
C LEU A 180 -3.35 23.88 7.29
N ASN A 181 -3.70 24.52 6.17
CA ASN A 181 -3.71 25.98 6.04
C ASN A 181 -4.76 26.67 6.94
N PHE A 182 -5.92 26.02 7.15
CA PHE A 182 -7.02 26.63 7.92
C PHE A 182 -7.12 26.16 9.36
N PHE A 183 -6.71 24.91 9.66
CA PHE A 183 -7.01 24.25 10.95
C PHE A 183 -5.80 23.59 11.61
N GLY A 184 -4.65 23.52 10.92
CA GLY A 184 -3.44 22.89 11.43
C GLY A 184 -3.42 21.35 11.27
N TRP A 185 -2.25 20.76 11.55
CA TRP A 185 -1.96 19.35 11.25
C TRP A 185 -2.78 18.37 12.11
N ARG A 186 -3.13 18.72 13.34
CA ARG A 186 -3.94 17.86 14.23
C ARG A 186 -5.30 17.55 13.64
N THR A 187 -5.89 18.53 12.96
CA THR A 187 -7.18 18.37 12.29
C THR A 187 -7.13 17.38 11.13
N ILE A 188 -5.97 17.18 10.50
CA ILE A 188 -5.81 16.14 9.48
C ILE A 188 -6.07 14.76 10.10
N PHE A 189 -5.46 14.46 11.26
CA PHE A 189 -5.72 13.21 11.96
C PHE A 189 -7.17 13.11 12.47
N GLY A 190 -7.74 14.22 12.94
CA GLY A 190 -9.17 14.31 13.28
C GLY A 190 -10.07 13.97 12.08
N SER A 191 -9.75 14.48 10.89
CA SER A 191 -10.51 14.18 9.66
C SER A 191 -10.43 12.70 9.27
N MET A 192 -9.26 12.06 9.46
CA MET A 192 -9.11 10.61 9.29
C MET A 192 -10.03 9.83 10.23
N ALA A 193 -10.10 10.25 11.51
CA ALA A 193 -10.98 9.60 12.47
C ALA A 193 -12.46 9.75 12.08
N VAL A 194 -12.89 10.96 11.70
CA VAL A 194 -14.26 11.22 11.22
C VAL A 194 -14.59 10.38 9.99
N MET A 195 -13.70 10.34 8.99
CA MET A 195 -13.88 9.52 7.80
C MET A 195 -13.98 8.02 8.14
N GLY A 196 -13.13 7.56 9.07
CA GLY A 196 -13.19 6.20 9.61
C GLY A 196 -14.52 5.89 10.27
N VAL A 197 -15.09 6.82 11.07
CA VAL A 197 -16.42 6.68 11.69
C VAL A 197 -17.51 6.59 10.64
N VAL A 198 -17.51 7.47 9.64
CA VAL A 198 -18.52 7.46 8.55
C VAL A 198 -18.50 6.13 7.80
N VAL A 199 -17.32 5.69 7.37
CA VAL A 199 -17.15 4.40 6.66
C VAL A 199 -17.47 3.23 7.59
N GLY A 200 -17.08 3.30 8.85
CA GLY A 200 -17.35 2.29 9.88
C GLY A 200 -18.84 2.12 10.16
N LEU A 201 -19.59 3.22 10.26
CA LEU A 201 -21.04 3.18 10.39
C LEU A 201 -21.70 2.58 9.14
N TRP A 202 -21.22 2.91 7.95
CA TRP A 202 -21.72 2.31 6.71
C TRP A 202 -21.48 0.80 6.69
N VAL A 203 -20.28 0.34 7.03
CA VAL A 203 -19.96 -1.09 7.18
C VAL A 203 -20.88 -1.75 8.21
N TRP A 204 -21.05 -1.13 9.37
CA TRP A 204 -21.87 -1.66 10.45
C TRP A 204 -23.33 -1.87 10.03
N LEU A 205 -23.91 -0.88 9.36
CA LEU A 205 -25.33 -0.86 8.98
C LEU A 205 -25.63 -1.70 7.74
N ARG A 206 -24.68 -1.81 6.80
CA ARG A 206 -24.98 -2.33 5.46
C ARG A 206 -24.19 -3.59 5.06
N LEU A 207 -22.99 -3.81 5.60
CA LEU A 207 -22.15 -4.93 5.19
C LEU A 207 -22.51 -6.21 5.95
N PRO A 208 -23.13 -7.25 5.31
CA PRO A 208 -23.31 -8.56 5.93
C PRO A 208 -21.99 -9.34 5.93
N GLU A 209 -21.90 -10.38 6.78
CA GLU A 209 -20.78 -11.33 6.71
C GLU A 209 -20.78 -12.06 5.37
N SER A 210 -19.61 -12.13 4.74
CA SER A 210 -19.45 -12.78 3.44
C SER A 210 -18.81 -14.17 3.51
N LEU A 211 -18.15 -14.48 4.62
CA LEU A 211 -17.56 -15.80 4.81
C LEU A 211 -18.62 -16.82 5.20
N ASP A 212 -18.77 -17.85 4.37
CA ASP A 212 -19.60 -19.00 4.72
C ASP A 212 -18.98 -19.75 5.91
N PRO A 213 -19.75 -20.10 6.96
CA PRO A 213 -19.24 -20.88 8.10
C PRO A 213 -18.58 -22.21 7.71
N GLU A 214 -18.96 -22.80 6.59
CA GLU A 214 -18.35 -24.03 6.08
C GLU A 214 -16.95 -23.82 5.50
N ASN A 215 -16.64 -22.60 5.10
CA ASN A 215 -15.34 -22.20 4.52
C ASN A 215 -14.36 -21.61 5.56
N GLN A 216 -14.72 -21.62 6.85
CA GLN A 216 -13.82 -21.18 7.91
C GLN A 216 -12.60 -22.10 8.01
N GLN A 217 -11.42 -21.51 8.03
CA GLN A 217 -10.15 -22.21 8.10
C GLN A 217 -9.50 -22.05 9.48
N ASP A 218 -8.85 -23.12 9.94
CA ASP A 218 -8.05 -23.05 11.15
C ASP A 218 -6.74 -22.29 10.88
N ILE A 219 -6.34 -21.47 11.84
CA ILE A 219 -5.06 -20.76 11.78
C ILE A 219 -3.96 -21.74 12.16
N GLU A 220 -3.16 -22.15 11.20
CA GLU A 220 -1.95 -22.94 11.40
C GLU A 220 -0.71 -22.05 11.19
N PRO A 221 -0.17 -21.40 12.23
CA PRO A 221 0.93 -20.45 12.08
C PRO A 221 2.14 -21.06 11.39
N ARG A 222 2.44 -22.33 11.67
CA ARG A 222 3.56 -23.06 11.03
C ARG A 222 3.35 -23.23 9.52
N THR A 223 2.15 -23.55 9.10
CA THR A 223 1.80 -23.71 7.68
C THR A 223 1.84 -22.35 6.96
N ILE A 224 1.31 -21.30 7.58
CA ILE A 224 1.36 -19.93 7.04
C ILE A 224 2.81 -19.51 6.85
N LEU A 225 3.65 -19.62 7.89
CA LEU A 225 5.06 -19.22 7.83
C LEU A 225 5.86 -20.05 6.81
N ARG A 226 5.59 -21.37 6.73
CA ARG A 226 6.21 -22.23 5.71
C ARG A 226 5.83 -21.81 4.30
N ASN A 227 4.55 -21.52 4.04
CA ASN A 227 4.08 -21.09 2.73
C ASN A 227 4.67 -19.73 2.34
N MET A 228 4.75 -18.80 3.30
CA MET A 228 5.40 -17.49 3.09
C MET A 228 6.88 -17.65 2.78
N ARG A 229 7.60 -18.48 3.55
CA ARG A 229 9.01 -18.78 3.26
C ARG A 229 9.18 -19.38 1.87
N THR A 230 8.29 -20.32 1.47
CA THR A 230 8.32 -20.91 0.13
C THR A 230 8.16 -19.83 -0.96
N ALA A 231 7.27 -18.85 -0.75
CA ALA A 231 7.05 -17.76 -1.68
C ALA A 231 8.25 -16.79 -1.78
N LEU A 232 9.01 -16.62 -0.70
CA LEU A 232 10.16 -15.71 -0.64
C LEU A 232 11.49 -16.34 -1.05
N VAL A 233 11.60 -17.67 -1.15
CA VAL A 233 12.90 -18.33 -1.43
C VAL A 233 12.99 -18.84 -2.86
N ARG A 234 11.87 -19.02 -3.54
CA ARG A 234 11.85 -19.60 -4.88
C ARG A 234 12.52 -18.70 -5.91
N ARG A 235 13.54 -19.22 -6.62
CA ARG A 235 14.42 -18.47 -7.52
C ARG A 235 13.68 -17.72 -8.63
N ASP A 236 12.70 -18.35 -9.24
CA ASP A 236 11.93 -17.78 -10.38
C ASP A 236 10.98 -16.64 -9.96
N SER A 237 10.75 -16.47 -8.66
CA SER A 237 9.90 -15.43 -8.08
C SER A 237 10.70 -14.36 -7.31
N ILE A 238 11.75 -14.77 -6.57
CA ILE A 238 12.42 -13.89 -5.58
C ILE A 238 12.98 -12.60 -6.21
N GLY A 239 13.51 -12.64 -7.42
CA GLY A 239 14.03 -11.44 -8.10
C GLY A 239 12.95 -10.41 -8.40
N TYR A 240 11.73 -10.85 -8.74
CA TYR A 240 10.61 -9.96 -8.94
C TYR A 240 10.05 -9.41 -7.64
N VAL A 241 10.08 -10.21 -6.56
CA VAL A 241 9.68 -9.77 -5.21
C VAL A 241 10.66 -8.71 -4.70
N ILE A 242 11.98 -8.98 -4.74
CA ILE A 242 13.03 -8.03 -4.34
C ILE A 242 13.01 -6.81 -5.26
N GLY A 243 12.94 -7.00 -6.57
CA GLY A 243 12.86 -5.90 -7.53
C GLY A 243 11.67 -4.98 -7.27
N SER A 244 10.49 -5.54 -6.98
CA SER A 244 9.32 -4.78 -6.57
C SER A 244 9.58 -4.00 -5.27
N ALA A 245 10.15 -4.64 -4.26
CA ALA A 245 10.44 -4.02 -2.96
C ALA A 245 11.43 -2.85 -3.09
N LEU A 246 12.48 -2.99 -3.91
CA LEU A 246 13.49 -1.96 -4.16
C LEU A 246 12.89 -0.76 -4.92
N VAL A 247 12.19 -1.02 -6.03
CA VAL A 247 11.61 0.05 -6.86
C VAL A 247 10.50 0.79 -6.11
N PHE A 248 9.64 0.09 -5.35
CA PHE A 248 8.67 0.75 -4.47
C PHE A 248 9.34 1.41 -3.25
N GLY A 249 10.48 0.89 -2.78
CA GLY A 249 11.27 1.53 -1.74
C GLY A 249 11.74 2.94 -2.15
N SER A 250 12.11 3.13 -3.42
CA SER A 250 12.44 4.47 -3.94
C SER A 250 11.22 5.39 -4.04
N LEU A 251 10.02 4.87 -4.35
CA LEU A 251 8.77 5.63 -4.25
C LEU A 251 8.53 6.10 -2.80
N PHE A 252 8.67 5.22 -1.82
CA PHE A 252 8.53 5.59 -0.42
C PHE A 252 9.60 6.58 0.03
N GLY A 253 10.81 6.51 -0.56
CA GLY A 253 11.85 7.53 -0.40
C GLY A 253 11.39 8.89 -0.88
N PHE A 254 10.79 8.96 -2.07
CA PHE A 254 10.19 10.20 -2.55
C PHE A 254 9.04 10.66 -1.65
N LEU A 255 8.12 9.79 -1.25
CA LEU A 255 7.03 10.16 -0.33
C LEU A 255 7.56 10.77 0.95
N ASN A 256 8.58 10.17 1.55
CA ASN A 256 9.20 10.65 2.78
C ASN A 256 9.91 11.99 2.60
N SER A 257 10.62 12.20 1.51
CA SER A 257 11.40 13.44 1.25
C SER A 257 10.63 14.49 0.43
N SER A 258 9.42 14.19 -0.03
CA SER A 258 8.68 15.06 -0.96
C SER A 258 8.44 16.46 -0.42
N GLN A 259 8.08 16.59 0.86
CA GLN A 259 7.83 17.89 1.49
C GLN A 259 9.12 18.71 1.59
N GLN A 260 10.26 18.09 1.95
CA GLN A 260 11.56 18.76 2.01
C GLN A 260 12.04 19.16 0.63
N LEU A 261 11.92 18.28 -0.36
CA LEU A 261 12.34 18.58 -1.73
C LEU A 261 11.49 19.69 -2.36
N ILE A 262 10.15 19.53 -2.35
CA ILE A 262 9.28 20.49 -3.01
C ILE A 262 9.16 21.79 -2.20
N GLY A 263 9.03 21.67 -0.87
CA GLY A 263 8.80 22.81 0.02
C GLY A 263 10.06 23.60 0.34
N GLU A 264 11.15 22.92 0.71
CA GLU A 264 12.37 23.58 1.21
C GLU A 264 13.41 23.77 0.11
N HIS A 265 13.79 22.71 -0.62
CA HIS A 265 14.82 22.80 -1.65
C HIS A 265 14.38 23.64 -2.85
N PHE A 266 13.17 23.38 -3.38
CA PHE A 266 12.65 24.13 -4.54
C PHE A 266 11.76 25.33 -4.17
N HIS A 267 11.56 25.63 -2.89
CA HIS A 267 10.73 26.73 -2.39
C HIS A 267 9.30 26.77 -2.99
N ALA A 268 8.76 25.60 -3.34
CA ALA A 268 7.46 25.45 -4.02
C ALA A 268 6.36 24.87 -3.12
N GLY A 269 6.43 25.12 -1.79
CA GLY A 269 5.50 24.53 -0.80
C GLY A 269 4.02 24.83 -1.06
N GLN A 270 3.68 26.02 -1.57
CA GLN A 270 2.29 26.36 -1.95
C GLN A 270 1.77 25.51 -3.11
N GLY A 271 2.66 25.07 -4.01
CA GLY A 271 2.35 24.20 -5.14
C GLY A 271 2.49 22.71 -4.84
N PHE A 272 2.80 22.32 -3.58
CA PHE A 272 3.12 20.95 -3.21
C PHE A 272 2.11 19.92 -3.74
N ALA A 273 0.82 20.15 -3.48
CA ALA A 273 -0.23 19.22 -3.87
C ALA A 273 -0.34 19.03 -5.40
N LEU A 274 -0.15 20.12 -6.16
CA LEU A 274 -0.18 20.09 -7.62
C LEU A 274 1.03 19.34 -8.20
N ILE A 275 2.22 19.63 -7.69
CA ILE A 275 3.49 19.02 -8.14
C ILE A 275 3.49 17.51 -7.79
N PHE A 276 3.09 17.19 -6.57
CA PHE A 276 2.94 15.80 -6.12
C PHE A 276 1.90 15.05 -6.97
N GLY A 277 0.73 15.67 -7.18
CA GLY A 277 -0.31 15.12 -8.04
C GLY A 277 0.15 14.87 -9.47
N ALA A 278 0.91 15.81 -10.07
CA ALA A 278 1.48 15.64 -11.41
C ALA A 278 2.45 14.44 -11.48
N ALA A 279 3.30 14.27 -10.45
CA ALA A 279 4.22 13.12 -10.37
C ALA A 279 3.46 11.79 -10.26
N VAL A 280 2.40 11.73 -9.46
CA VAL A 280 1.58 10.52 -9.26
C VAL A 280 0.65 10.23 -10.45
N LEU A 281 0.18 11.27 -11.15
CA LEU A 281 -0.70 11.11 -12.31
C LEU A 281 -0.08 10.20 -13.39
N GLY A 282 1.24 10.32 -13.61
CA GLY A 282 1.98 9.44 -14.50
C GLY A 282 1.81 7.96 -14.15
N MET A 283 1.85 7.61 -12.86
CA MET A 283 1.65 6.23 -12.39
C MET A 283 0.21 5.74 -12.63
N VAL A 284 -0.79 6.59 -12.45
CA VAL A 284 -2.21 6.25 -12.72
C VAL A 284 -2.43 5.97 -14.20
N ILE A 285 -1.95 6.85 -15.08
CA ILE A 285 -2.04 6.69 -16.54
C ILE A 285 -1.33 5.41 -16.98
N SER A 286 -0.17 5.13 -16.40
CA SER A 286 0.62 3.95 -16.73
C SER A 286 -0.04 2.64 -16.31
N ASN A 287 -0.71 2.60 -15.14
CA ASN A 287 -1.50 1.44 -14.74
C ASN A 287 -2.64 1.16 -15.73
N PHE A 288 -3.33 2.21 -16.16
CA PHE A 288 -4.38 2.08 -17.17
C PHE A 288 -3.81 1.61 -18.52
N THR A 289 -2.72 2.20 -18.98
CA THR A 289 -2.05 1.81 -20.23
C THR A 289 -1.53 0.37 -20.15
N ASN A 290 -0.96 -0.04 -19.00
CA ASN A 290 -0.50 -1.39 -18.77
C ASN A 290 -1.59 -2.43 -19.01
N SER A 291 -2.81 -2.18 -18.53
CA SER A 291 -3.94 -3.10 -18.72
C SER A 291 -4.28 -3.36 -20.19
N ARG A 292 -3.97 -2.41 -21.08
CA ARG A 292 -4.21 -2.52 -22.53
C ARG A 292 -3.08 -3.22 -23.30
N ILE A 293 -1.83 -3.02 -22.87
CA ILE A 293 -0.67 -3.48 -23.61
C ILE A 293 -0.10 -4.81 -23.13
N VAL A 294 -0.33 -5.17 -21.85
CA VAL A 294 0.28 -6.35 -21.24
C VAL A 294 -0.12 -7.66 -21.92
N GLU A 295 -1.36 -7.77 -22.39
CA GLU A 295 -1.85 -8.95 -23.11
C GLU A 295 -1.13 -9.12 -24.47
N LYS A 296 -0.84 -8.00 -25.15
CA LYS A 296 -0.19 -8.00 -26.46
C LYS A 296 1.31 -8.29 -26.35
N PHE A 297 2.01 -7.66 -25.42
CA PHE A 297 3.48 -7.70 -25.33
C PHE A 297 4.00 -8.69 -24.29
N GLY A 298 3.16 -9.06 -23.29
CA GLY A 298 3.52 -9.93 -22.18
C GLY A 298 4.13 -9.18 -21.00
N ALA A 299 3.81 -9.63 -19.78
CA ALA A 299 4.20 -8.97 -18.52
C ALA A 299 5.72 -8.78 -18.37
N ARG A 300 6.53 -9.79 -18.75
CA ARG A 300 7.99 -9.71 -18.68
C ARG A 300 8.56 -8.62 -19.57
N ARG A 301 8.13 -8.55 -20.84
CA ARG A 301 8.64 -7.52 -21.78
C ARG A 301 8.28 -6.12 -21.31
N VAL A 302 7.01 -5.91 -20.93
CA VAL A 302 6.52 -4.60 -20.49
C VAL A 302 7.28 -4.15 -19.23
N SER A 303 7.40 -5.02 -18.22
CA SER A 303 8.04 -4.64 -16.97
C SER A 303 9.56 -4.49 -17.07
N HIS A 304 10.24 -5.31 -17.89
CA HIS A 304 11.68 -5.16 -18.12
C HIS A 304 11.99 -3.86 -18.88
N SER A 305 11.19 -3.51 -19.91
CA SER A 305 11.32 -2.23 -20.61
C SER A 305 11.08 -1.05 -19.66
N ALA A 306 10.04 -1.14 -18.82
CA ALA A 306 9.75 -0.10 -17.82
C ALA A 306 10.90 0.04 -16.81
N LEU A 307 11.53 -1.06 -16.38
CA LEU A 307 12.69 -1.00 -15.49
C LEU A 307 13.90 -0.32 -16.16
N MET A 308 14.13 -0.57 -17.47
CA MET A 308 15.20 0.14 -18.20
C MET A 308 14.91 1.64 -18.26
N VAL A 309 13.67 2.04 -18.53
CA VAL A 309 13.26 3.45 -18.53
C VAL A 309 13.39 4.06 -17.13
N PHE A 310 13.03 3.32 -16.06
CA PHE A 310 13.24 3.76 -14.69
C PHE A 310 14.71 4.02 -14.38
N ILE A 311 15.60 3.11 -14.75
CA ILE A 311 17.06 3.29 -14.56
C ILE A 311 17.55 4.48 -15.36
N PHE A 312 17.13 4.63 -16.61
CA PHE A 312 17.50 5.76 -17.46
C PHE A 312 17.04 7.09 -16.85
N ALA A 313 15.79 7.19 -16.43
CA ALA A 313 15.28 8.37 -15.73
C ALA A 313 16.04 8.64 -14.42
N SER A 314 16.42 7.59 -13.67
CA SER A 314 17.22 7.72 -12.45
C SER A 314 18.64 8.23 -12.74
N ILE A 315 19.24 7.84 -13.86
CA ILE A 315 20.54 8.40 -14.33
C ILE A 315 20.39 9.89 -14.65
N LEU A 316 19.35 10.28 -15.38
CA LEU A 316 19.09 11.68 -15.68
C LEU A 316 18.88 12.49 -14.38
N GLN A 317 18.11 11.94 -13.42
CA GLN A 317 17.89 12.56 -12.12
C GLN A 317 19.19 12.72 -11.33
N PHE A 318 20.07 11.70 -11.37
CA PHE A 318 21.38 11.73 -10.72
C PHE A 318 22.29 12.80 -11.33
N ILE A 319 22.31 12.93 -12.65
CA ILE A 319 23.10 13.96 -13.36
C ILE A 319 22.54 15.36 -13.05
N SER A 320 21.23 15.54 -13.13
CA SER A 320 20.56 16.82 -12.84
C SER A 320 20.78 17.26 -11.39
N SER A 321 20.66 16.33 -10.43
CA SER A 321 20.84 16.61 -8.98
C SER A 321 22.30 16.91 -8.58
N GLY A 322 23.25 16.66 -9.45
CA GLY A 322 24.67 17.03 -9.24
C GLY A 322 24.96 18.52 -9.50
N ARG A 323 24.01 19.26 -10.09
CA ARG A 323 24.14 20.69 -10.38
C ARG A 323 23.60 21.51 -9.21
N ALA A 324 24.33 22.53 -8.83
CA ALA A 324 23.94 23.41 -7.71
C ALA A 324 22.69 24.27 -8.05
N ASP A 325 22.39 24.46 -9.33
CA ASP A 325 21.31 25.30 -9.85
C ASP A 325 20.12 24.46 -10.39
N GLN A 326 19.96 23.22 -9.89
CA GLN A 326 18.84 22.35 -10.33
C GLN A 326 17.49 23.04 -10.15
N GLN A 327 16.72 23.10 -11.22
CA GLN A 327 15.42 23.76 -11.24
C GLN A 327 14.26 22.76 -11.10
N LEU A 328 13.15 23.22 -10.53
CA LEU A 328 11.95 22.40 -10.36
C LEU A 328 11.43 21.80 -11.68
N TRP A 329 11.48 22.56 -12.77
CA TRP A 329 11.04 22.14 -14.10
C TRP A 329 11.93 21.02 -14.72
N GLU A 330 13.14 20.81 -14.22
CA GLU A 330 13.99 19.67 -14.58
C GLU A 330 13.66 18.46 -13.71
N PHE A 331 13.50 18.69 -12.40
CA PHE A 331 13.24 17.64 -11.42
C PHE A 331 11.89 16.95 -11.64
N VAL A 332 10.80 17.70 -11.77
CA VAL A 332 9.43 17.16 -11.81
C VAL A 332 9.16 16.26 -13.02
N PRO A 333 9.52 16.62 -14.26
CA PRO A 333 9.29 15.74 -15.42
C PRO A 333 10.07 14.41 -15.34
N ILE A 334 11.32 14.45 -14.86
CA ILE A 334 12.14 13.23 -14.72
C ILE A 334 11.54 12.34 -13.61
N LEU A 335 11.13 12.94 -12.50
CA LEU A 335 10.44 12.24 -11.43
C LEU A 335 9.12 11.63 -11.92
N ALA A 336 8.29 12.39 -12.64
CA ALA A 336 7.02 11.92 -13.20
C ALA A 336 7.23 10.74 -14.16
N LEU A 337 8.29 10.78 -14.98
CA LEU A 337 8.67 9.65 -15.83
C LEU A 337 9.03 8.42 -14.99
N SER A 338 9.81 8.59 -13.93
CA SER A 338 10.15 7.51 -13.00
C SER A 338 8.90 6.94 -12.33
N MET A 339 8.00 7.79 -11.84
CA MET A 339 6.72 7.38 -11.24
C MET A 339 5.81 6.66 -12.24
N ALA A 340 5.79 7.11 -13.49
CA ALA A 340 5.04 6.44 -14.56
C ALA A 340 5.50 5.00 -14.77
N THR A 341 6.80 4.71 -14.67
CA THR A 341 7.30 3.32 -14.82
C THR A 341 6.82 2.39 -13.72
N LEU A 342 6.52 2.91 -12.50
CA LEU A 342 6.03 2.12 -11.38
C LEU A 342 4.68 1.46 -11.67
N GLY A 343 3.81 2.11 -12.44
CA GLY A 343 2.53 1.54 -12.86
C GLY A 343 2.70 0.28 -13.69
N PHE A 344 3.71 0.24 -14.57
CA PHE A 344 4.05 -0.96 -15.35
C PHE A 344 4.78 -2.01 -14.52
N ILE A 345 5.74 -1.60 -13.68
CA ILE A 345 6.58 -2.50 -12.90
C ILE A 345 5.75 -3.21 -11.84
N GLY A 346 4.98 -2.49 -11.04
CA GLY A 346 4.29 -3.03 -9.85
C GLY A 346 3.32 -4.15 -10.18
N ALA A 347 2.41 -3.92 -11.10
CA ALA A 347 1.40 -4.90 -11.50
C ALA A 347 2.05 -6.15 -12.13
N ASN A 348 3.03 -5.94 -13.04
CA ASN A 348 3.64 -7.05 -13.76
C ASN A 348 4.60 -7.86 -12.88
N PHE A 349 5.43 -7.22 -12.04
CA PHE A 349 6.31 -7.94 -11.12
C PHE A 349 5.51 -8.79 -10.13
N SER A 350 4.44 -8.23 -9.55
CA SER A 350 3.54 -8.99 -8.67
C SER A 350 2.89 -10.17 -9.40
N SER A 351 2.41 -9.97 -10.63
CA SER A 351 1.81 -11.03 -11.44
C SER A 351 2.81 -12.16 -11.75
N ILE A 352 4.02 -11.82 -12.19
CA ILE A 352 5.08 -12.81 -12.50
C ILE A 352 5.49 -13.54 -11.23
N ALA A 353 5.71 -12.84 -10.14
CA ALA A 353 6.11 -13.42 -8.87
C ALA A 353 5.07 -14.37 -8.29
N MET A 354 3.78 -14.17 -8.60
CA MET A 354 2.67 -15.00 -8.13
C MET A 354 2.41 -16.25 -8.98
N GLN A 355 2.90 -16.29 -10.22
CA GLN A 355 2.64 -17.42 -11.17
C GLN A 355 2.89 -18.81 -10.57
N PRO A 356 3.99 -19.06 -9.80
CA PRO A 356 4.27 -20.38 -9.24
C PRO A 356 3.43 -20.76 -8.02
N PHE A 357 2.63 -19.85 -7.46
CA PHE A 357 2.02 -19.99 -6.12
C PHE A 357 0.49 -20.00 -6.13
N GLN A 358 -0.16 -20.45 -7.20
CA GLN A 358 -1.62 -20.47 -7.32
C GLN A 358 -2.29 -21.18 -6.14
N HIS A 359 -1.69 -22.28 -5.63
CA HIS A 359 -2.20 -23.09 -4.51
C HIS A 359 -1.99 -22.44 -3.12
N ILE A 360 -1.10 -21.45 -2.99
CA ILE A 360 -0.81 -20.71 -1.75
C ILE A 360 -0.89 -19.19 -1.99
N ALA A 361 -1.73 -18.75 -2.93
CA ALA A 361 -1.77 -17.37 -3.42
C ALA A 361 -1.97 -16.35 -2.30
N GLY A 362 -2.78 -16.63 -1.29
CA GLY A 362 -2.99 -15.74 -0.14
C GLY A 362 -1.71 -15.51 0.66
N ALA A 363 -1.00 -16.59 1.04
CA ALA A 363 0.26 -16.48 1.78
C ALA A 363 1.37 -15.78 0.96
N ALA A 364 1.46 -16.11 -0.34
CA ALA A 364 2.43 -15.49 -1.23
C ALA A 364 2.16 -13.98 -1.43
N SER A 365 0.91 -13.59 -1.62
CA SER A 365 0.51 -12.18 -1.74
C SER A 365 0.79 -11.40 -0.46
N SER A 366 0.45 -11.96 0.71
CA SER A 366 0.76 -11.36 2.01
C SER A 366 2.27 -11.17 2.20
N ALA A 367 3.08 -12.20 1.91
CA ALA A 367 4.53 -12.13 2.02
C ALA A 367 5.14 -11.05 1.12
N GLN A 368 4.69 -10.96 -0.16
CA GLN A 368 5.14 -9.92 -1.08
C GLN A 368 4.74 -8.52 -0.61
N THR A 369 3.50 -8.34 -0.15
CA THR A 369 3.02 -7.06 0.34
C THR A 369 3.78 -6.62 1.58
N SER A 370 3.99 -7.54 2.54
CA SER A 370 4.77 -7.27 3.75
C SER A 370 6.21 -6.88 3.43
N LEU A 371 6.89 -7.65 2.58
CA LEU A 371 8.25 -7.34 2.19
C LEU A 371 8.35 -5.96 1.52
N ARG A 372 7.42 -5.65 0.60
CA ARG A 372 7.37 -4.35 -0.09
C ARG A 372 7.14 -3.19 0.89
N MET A 373 6.22 -3.34 1.84
CA MET A 373 5.92 -2.29 2.84
C MET A 373 7.08 -2.11 3.83
N ILE A 374 7.66 -3.21 4.34
CA ILE A 374 8.80 -3.14 5.26
C ILE A 374 10.02 -2.56 4.55
N SER A 375 10.35 -3.05 3.36
CA SER A 375 11.46 -2.49 2.57
C SER A 375 11.21 -1.02 2.22
N GLY A 376 9.97 -0.67 1.91
CA GLY A 376 9.55 0.72 1.67
C GLY A 376 9.73 1.59 2.90
N SER A 377 9.36 1.12 4.10
CA SER A 377 9.59 1.81 5.36
C SER A 377 11.08 2.05 5.59
N VAL A 378 11.89 0.99 5.52
CA VAL A 378 13.33 1.06 5.80
C VAL A 378 14.04 1.94 4.78
N LEU A 379 13.87 1.67 3.49
CA LEU A 379 14.50 2.44 2.42
C LEU A 379 13.97 3.88 2.39
N GLY A 380 12.66 4.05 2.53
CA GLY A 380 12.05 5.37 2.54
C GLY A 380 12.54 6.22 3.70
N SER A 381 12.63 5.67 4.91
CA SER A 381 13.18 6.37 6.07
C SER A 381 14.68 6.64 5.91
N ALA A 382 15.45 5.68 5.40
CA ALA A 382 16.88 5.87 5.16
C ALA A 382 17.14 6.99 4.12
N ILE A 383 16.40 7.03 3.03
CA ILE A 383 16.50 8.07 1.99
C ILE A 383 16.11 9.43 2.57
N GLY A 384 14.99 9.50 3.30
CA GLY A 384 14.56 10.74 3.92
C GLY A 384 15.53 11.22 5.00
N PHE A 385 16.12 10.31 5.78
CA PHE A 385 17.13 10.66 6.79
C PHE A 385 18.44 11.14 6.15
N ALA A 386 18.79 10.63 4.98
CA ALA A 386 19.97 11.05 4.24
C ALA A 386 19.79 12.39 3.49
N TYR A 387 18.64 13.04 3.60
CA TYR A 387 18.40 14.34 2.95
C TYR A 387 19.39 15.39 3.43
N ASP A 388 20.09 16.00 2.49
CA ASP A 388 21.20 16.94 2.69
C ASP A 388 20.89 18.36 2.17
N GLY A 389 19.61 18.68 1.93
CA GLY A 389 19.19 19.94 1.32
C GLY A 389 19.13 19.89 -0.21
N THR A 390 19.44 18.74 -0.82
CA THR A 390 19.43 18.56 -2.28
C THR A 390 18.57 17.35 -2.71
N ALA A 391 18.31 17.22 -4.00
CA ALA A 391 17.64 16.03 -4.56
C ALA A 391 18.60 14.84 -4.75
N ARG A 392 19.88 15.00 -4.45
CA ARG A 392 20.93 14.01 -4.74
C ARG A 392 20.78 12.68 -3.98
N PRO A 393 20.46 12.65 -2.66
CA PRO A 393 20.25 11.39 -1.95
C PRO A 393 19.11 10.55 -2.54
N LEU A 394 18.00 11.19 -2.91
CA LEU A 394 16.90 10.50 -3.58
C LEU A 394 17.33 9.95 -4.95
N ALA A 395 18.05 10.74 -5.75
CA ALA A 395 18.51 10.30 -7.06
C ALA A 395 19.47 9.12 -6.99
N ILE A 396 20.42 9.12 -6.04
CA ILE A 396 21.33 7.99 -5.77
C ILE A 396 20.53 6.74 -5.38
N ALA A 397 19.56 6.89 -4.48
CA ALA A 397 18.74 5.78 -4.03
C ALA A 397 17.88 5.19 -5.17
N MET A 398 17.24 6.02 -5.99
CA MET A 398 16.47 5.56 -7.15
C MET A 398 17.35 4.79 -8.14
N LEU A 399 18.53 5.31 -8.46
CA LEU A 399 19.47 4.64 -9.36
C LEU A 399 19.97 3.32 -8.76
N SER A 400 20.39 3.32 -7.51
CA SER A 400 20.86 2.11 -6.81
C SER A 400 19.77 1.05 -6.72
N CYS A 401 18.55 1.43 -6.34
CA CYS A 401 17.39 0.51 -6.29
C CYS A 401 17.07 -0.05 -7.68
N GLY A 402 17.12 0.77 -8.74
CA GLY A 402 16.89 0.32 -10.11
C GLY A 402 17.93 -0.70 -10.59
N LEU A 403 19.22 -0.44 -10.33
CA LEU A 403 20.31 -1.35 -10.70
C LEU A 403 20.26 -2.66 -9.90
N LEU A 404 20.00 -2.59 -8.60
CA LEU A 404 19.84 -3.77 -7.75
C LEU A 404 18.59 -4.58 -8.15
N ALA A 405 17.50 -3.92 -8.51
CA ALA A 405 16.30 -4.60 -9.04
C ALA A 405 16.61 -5.32 -10.35
N LEU A 406 17.36 -4.70 -11.26
CA LEU A 406 17.82 -5.34 -12.50
C LEU A 406 18.69 -6.57 -12.21
N ALA A 407 19.64 -6.46 -11.29
CA ALA A 407 20.49 -7.59 -10.90
C ALA A 407 19.66 -8.75 -10.32
N ALA A 408 18.68 -8.45 -9.45
CA ALA A 408 17.78 -9.45 -8.88
C ALA A 408 16.92 -10.16 -9.94
N ILE A 409 16.45 -9.43 -10.95
CA ILE A 409 15.68 -10.00 -12.07
C ILE A 409 16.58 -10.85 -12.97
N LEU A 410 17.79 -10.37 -13.30
CA LEU A 410 18.77 -11.15 -14.07
C LEU A 410 19.09 -12.48 -13.38
N PHE A 411 19.22 -12.47 -12.06
CA PHE A 411 19.39 -13.69 -11.27
C PHE A 411 18.22 -14.67 -11.43
N SER A 412 16.96 -14.17 -11.33
CA SER A 412 15.78 -15.00 -11.47
C SER A 412 15.57 -15.52 -12.90
N GLU A 413 15.80 -14.69 -13.91
CA GLU A 413 15.65 -15.04 -15.33
C GLU A 413 16.90 -15.70 -15.95
N LYS A 414 17.90 -16.05 -15.13
CA LYS A 414 19.16 -16.67 -15.58
C LYS A 414 19.85 -15.89 -16.71
N GLY A 415 19.89 -14.56 -16.57
CA GLY A 415 20.50 -13.65 -17.55
C GLY A 415 19.67 -13.39 -18.80
N ARG A 416 18.46 -13.94 -18.92
CA ARG A 416 17.64 -13.84 -20.14
C ARG A 416 16.45 -12.92 -19.93
N LEU A 417 16.60 -11.64 -20.29
CA LEU A 417 15.53 -10.66 -20.25
C LEU A 417 14.56 -10.80 -21.44
N PHE A 418 13.39 -10.18 -21.34
CA PHE A 418 12.38 -10.03 -22.40
C PHE A 418 11.79 -11.33 -22.96
N ARG A 419 11.91 -12.45 -22.25
CA ARG A 419 11.32 -13.73 -22.70
C ARG A 419 9.80 -13.63 -22.72
N ARG A 420 9.20 -14.09 -23.82
CA ARG A 420 7.78 -14.39 -23.86
C ARG A 420 7.60 -15.84 -23.40
N VAL A 421 6.92 -16.06 -22.30
CA VAL A 421 6.47 -17.42 -21.96
C VAL A 421 5.22 -17.64 -22.80
N SER A 422 5.34 -18.47 -23.84
CA SER A 422 4.17 -18.99 -24.55
C SER A 422 3.27 -19.72 -23.57
N ARG A 423 1.99 -19.43 -23.62
CA ARG A 423 0.95 -20.19 -22.91
C ARG A 423 0.94 -21.63 -23.36
#